data_6859d52b49f35e23ca2a50c11a6297cb
#
_entry.id   6859d52b49f35e23ca2a50c11a6297cb
#
_cell.length_a   1.000
_cell.length_b   1.000
_cell.length_c   1.000
_cell.angle_alpha   90.00
_cell.angle_beta   90.00
_cell.angle_gamma   90.00
#
_symmetry.space_group_name_H-M   'P 1'
#
loop_
_entity.id
_entity.type
_entity.pdbx_description
1 polymer ?
#
loop_
_entity_poly.entity_id
_entity_poly.type
_entity_poly.pdbx_seq_one_letter_code
_entity_poly.pdbx_strand_id
1 'polypeptide(L)'
;RNQQVTVLPTGMATGRMMSNAARSHSLGGEISLSYRRGGLNLTAGYGITRAEFDRYEDGDANYKGNRLPYAPASTLSAMASYRWDISGSKLLKAVDAGLNLSGIGKIYWDNENLESQSFYSLLGAHITADFGKLRVTAWGKNILDRKYNTFYFVSLSEKFFCPGAGARFGIKLD
;
A
#
# COMPACT_ATOMS: atom_id res chain seq x y z
N ARG A 1 -13.72 15.32 14.68
CA ARG A 1 -13.09 14.78 15.91
C ARG A 1 -11.69 15.37 16.01
N ASN A 2 -11.24 15.63 17.24
CA ASN A 2 -9.88 16.15 17.49
C ASN A 2 -8.87 15.12 17.04
N GLN A 3 -7.96 15.54 16.14
CA GLN A 3 -6.89 14.70 15.65
C GLN A 3 -5.58 15.08 16.34
N GLN A 4 -4.84 14.08 16.75
CA GLN A 4 -3.49 14.26 17.26
C GLN A 4 -2.52 14.42 16.08
N VAL A 5 -1.74 15.47 16.10
CA VAL A 5 -0.70 15.76 15.10
C VAL A 5 0.63 15.94 15.81
N THR A 6 1.70 15.54 15.14
CA THR A 6 3.06 15.76 15.65
C THR A 6 3.54 17.12 15.18
N VAL A 7 3.88 17.97 16.13
CA VAL A 7 4.41 19.33 15.88
C VAL A 7 5.80 19.49 16.49
N LEU A 8 6.60 20.40 15.96
CA LEU A 8 7.83 20.84 16.58
C LEU A 8 7.49 21.84 17.70
N PRO A 9 8.02 21.67 18.93
CA PRO A 9 7.83 22.65 19.98
C PRO A 9 8.43 24.00 19.58
N THR A 10 7.72 25.09 19.85
CA THR A 10 8.18 26.43 19.56
C THR A 10 9.53 26.70 20.25
N GLY A 11 10.54 27.11 19.47
CA GLY A 11 11.89 27.44 19.97
C GLY A 11 12.85 26.25 20.12
N MET A 12 12.47 25.03 19.67
CA MET A 12 13.38 23.89 19.66
C MET A 12 13.72 23.46 18.23
N ALA A 13 15.00 23.26 17.94
CA ALA A 13 15.47 22.74 16.64
C ALA A 13 15.26 21.23 16.50
N THR A 14 15.05 20.53 17.61
CA THR A 14 14.82 19.08 17.66
C THR A 14 13.78 18.76 18.72
N GLY A 15 12.97 17.74 18.45
CA GLY A 15 11.90 17.30 19.34
C GLY A 15 10.58 17.19 18.58
N ARG A 16 9.70 16.32 19.06
CA ARG A 16 8.35 16.17 18.52
C ARG A 16 7.37 16.15 19.68
N MET A 17 6.33 16.93 19.55
CA MET A 17 5.24 17.01 20.52
C MET A 17 3.94 16.62 19.83
N MET A 18 3.09 15.88 20.52
CA MET A 18 1.73 15.61 20.03
C MET A 18 0.81 16.73 20.48
N SER A 19 0.08 17.31 19.53
CA SER A 19 -0.90 18.37 19.77
C SER A 19 -2.28 17.92 19.25
N ASN A 20 -3.34 18.31 19.96
CA ASN A 20 -4.74 18.10 19.56
C ASN A 20 -5.28 19.29 18.77
N ALA A 21 -4.52 19.82 17.84
CA ALA A 21 -4.81 21.11 17.20
C ALA A 21 -5.63 21.00 15.91
N ALA A 22 -5.82 19.80 15.35
CA ALA A 22 -6.44 19.63 14.04
C ALA A 22 -7.85 19.05 14.10
N ARG A 23 -8.74 19.59 13.26
CA ARG A 23 -9.99 18.95 12.87
C ARG A 23 -9.88 18.52 11.42
N SER A 24 -10.32 17.30 11.13
CA SER A 24 -10.28 16.74 9.78
C SER A 24 -11.50 15.90 9.50
N HIS A 25 -11.80 15.73 8.23
CA HIS A 25 -12.79 14.78 7.75
C HIS A 25 -12.19 13.86 6.69
N SER A 26 -12.83 12.71 6.51
CA SER A 26 -12.51 11.79 5.44
C SER A 26 -13.81 11.30 4.79
N LEU A 27 -13.84 11.35 3.46
CA LEU A 27 -14.92 10.83 2.64
C LEU A 27 -14.31 9.87 1.62
N GLY A 28 -14.96 8.75 1.38
CA GLY A 28 -14.47 7.77 0.43
C GLY A 28 -15.54 6.78 -0.01
N GLY A 29 -15.17 5.97 -0.97
CA GLY A 29 -15.99 4.88 -1.47
C GLY A 29 -15.11 3.73 -1.92
N GLU A 30 -15.63 2.53 -1.86
CA GLU A 30 -14.94 1.31 -2.25
C GLU A 30 -15.87 0.42 -3.07
N ILE A 31 -15.31 -0.23 -4.08
CA ILE A 31 -15.97 -1.28 -4.84
C ILE A 31 -15.07 -2.51 -4.86
N SER A 32 -15.68 -3.68 -4.69
CA SER A 32 -14.99 -4.96 -4.84
C SER A 32 -15.79 -5.92 -5.70
N LEU A 33 -15.09 -6.68 -6.52
CA LEU A 33 -15.64 -7.68 -7.41
C LEU A 33 -14.91 -9.00 -7.19
N SER A 34 -15.66 -10.09 -7.19
CA SER A 34 -15.12 -11.45 -7.13
C SER A 34 -15.81 -12.32 -8.15
N TYR A 35 -15.04 -13.13 -8.86
CA TYR A 35 -15.53 -14.10 -9.80
C TYR A 35 -14.77 -15.40 -9.64
N ARG A 36 -15.52 -16.51 -9.54
CA ARG A 36 -14.95 -17.86 -9.45
C ARG A 36 -15.70 -18.80 -10.37
N ARG A 37 -14.95 -19.51 -11.22
CA ARG A 37 -15.51 -20.54 -12.09
C ARG A 37 -14.45 -21.61 -12.40
N GLY A 38 -14.76 -22.86 -12.07
CA GLY A 38 -13.79 -23.95 -12.20
C GLY A 38 -12.51 -23.63 -11.42
N GLY A 39 -11.36 -23.75 -12.06
CA GLY A 39 -10.06 -23.40 -11.48
C GLY A 39 -9.76 -21.89 -11.45
N LEU A 40 -10.55 -21.06 -12.14
CA LEU A 40 -10.32 -19.61 -12.22
C LEU A 40 -10.87 -18.88 -10.99
N ASN A 41 -10.03 -18.03 -10.40
CA ASN A 41 -10.42 -17.11 -9.34
C ASN A 41 -9.90 -15.70 -9.66
N LEU A 42 -10.81 -14.74 -9.74
CA LEU A 42 -10.51 -13.33 -9.98
C LEU A 42 -11.08 -12.49 -8.84
N THR A 43 -10.30 -11.57 -8.32
CA THR A 43 -10.77 -10.55 -7.40
C THR A 43 -10.19 -9.20 -7.81
N ALA A 44 -10.99 -8.15 -7.66
CA ALA A 44 -10.53 -6.78 -7.86
C ALA A 44 -11.21 -5.87 -6.85
N GLY A 45 -10.48 -4.91 -6.33
CA GLY A 45 -10.97 -3.89 -5.42
C GLY A 45 -10.38 -2.54 -5.77
N TYR A 46 -11.18 -1.51 -5.71
CA TYR A 46 -10.75 -0.13 -5.90
C TYR A 46 -11.42 0.76 -4.87
N GLY A 47 -10.60 1.53 -4.15
CA GLY A 47 -11.05 2.50 -3.18
C GLY A 47 -10.57 3.90 -3.54
N ILE A 48 -11.39 4.89 -3.25
CA ILE A 48 -11.03 6.30 -3.31
C ILE A 48 -11.24 6.94 -1.95
N THR A 49 -10.34 7.85 -1.57
CA THR A 49 -10.41 8.53 -0.29
C THR A 49 -10.02 9.99 -0.45
N ARG A 50 -10.83 10.87 0.11
CA ARG A 50 -10.53 12.28 0.27
C ARG A 50 -10.50 12.60 1.76
N ALA A 51 -9.31 12.77 2.30
CA ALA A 51 -9.07 13.10 3.70
C ALA A 51 -8.37 14.47 3.75
N GLU A 52 -8.99 15.46 4.42
CA GLU A 52 -8.56 16.86 4.43
C GLU A 52 -8.68 17.48 5.83
N PHE A 53 -7.88 18.49 6.08
CA PHE A 53 -8.01 19.29 7.28
C PHE A 53 -9.17 20.29 7.13
N ASP A 54 -10.12 20.24 8.08
CA ASP A 54 -11.15 21.28 8.22
C ASP A 54 -10.59 22.52 8.90
N ARG A 55 -9.72 22.30 9.86
CA ARG A 55 -9.00 23.33 10.60
C ARG A 55 -7.70 22.74 11.13
N TYR A 56 -6.61 23.38 10.79
CA TYR A 56 -5.30 23.12 11.38
C TYR A 56 -4.44 24.36 11.18
N GLU A 57 -4.01 24.93 12.28
CA GLU A 57 -3.13 26.11 12.35
C GLU A 57 -1.89 25.72 13.19
N ASP A 58 -0.72 26.04 12.71
CA ASP A 58 0.55 25.81 13.38
C ASP A 58 1.42 27.07 13.22
N GLY A 59 1.51 27.87 14.30
CA GLY A 59 2.04 29.22 14.21
C GLY A 59 1.24 30.09 13.24
N ASP A 60 1.92 30.67 12.27
CA ASP A 60 1.32 31.51 11.22
C ASP A 60 0.81 30.68 10.02
N ALA A 61 1.05 29.37 10.00
CA ALA A 61 0.65 28.50 8.90
C ALA A 61 -0.78 27.99 9.07
N ASN A 62 -1.55 28.00 7.98
CA ASN A 62 -2.91 27.48 7.93
C ASN A 62 -3.01 26.37 6.87
N TYR A 63 -3.31 25.17 7.30
CA TYR A 63 -3.37 23.97 6.45
C TYR A 63 -4.81 23.55 6.09
N LYS A 64 -5.79 24.38 6.33
CA LYS A 64 -7.20 24.12 5.96
C LYS A 64 -7.32 23.77 4.48
N GLY A 65 -7.98 22.66 4.19
CA GLY A 65 -8.18 22.14 2.84
C GLY A 65 -7.02 21.30 2.30
N ASN A 66 -5.87 21.27 3.00
CA ASN A 66 -4.79 20.37 2.63
C ASN A 66 -5.16 18.91 2.92
N ARG A 67 -4.62 18.02 2.10
CA ARG A 67 -4.77 16.57 2.30
C ARG A 67 -4.03 16.12 3.55
N LEU A 68 -4.62 15.18 4.26
CA LEU A 68 -3.95 14.55 5.38
C LEU A 68 -2.71 13.79 4.89
N PRO A 69 -1.57 13.97 5.56
CA PRO A 69 -0.39 13.16 5.28
C PRO A 69 -0.65 11.68 5.46
N TYR A 70 0.04 10.85 4.67
CA TYR A 70 -0.03 9.38 4.69
C TYR A 70 -1.39 8.79 4.35
N ALA A 71 -2.36 9.59 3.90
CA ALA A 71 -3.64 9.13 3.43
C ALA A 71 -3.63 9.02 1.89
N PRO A 72 -3.59 7.82 1.32
CA PRO A 72 -3.59 7.67 -0.14
C PRO A 72 -4.92 8.10 -0.74
N ALA A 73 -4.86 8.81 -1.87
CA ALA A 73 -6.05 9.26 -2.59
C ALA A 73 -6.87 8.10 -3.19
N SER A 74 -6.22 6.97 -3.46
CA SER A 74 -6.88 5.76 -3.92
C SER A 74 -6.06 4.51 -3.58
N THR A 75 -6.73 3.38 -3.57
CA THR A 75 -6.12 2.05 -3.44
C THR A 75 -6.64 1.14 -4.54
N LEU A 76 -5.78 0.28 -5.07
CA LEU A 76 -6.11 -0.74 -6.05
C LEU A 76 -5.60 -2.08 -5.56
N SER A 77 -6.44 -3.09 -5.64
CA SER A 77 -6.04 -4.48 -5.47
C SER A 77 -6.64 -5.33 -6.60
N ALA A 78 -5.85 -6.22 -7.17
CA ALA A 78 -6.36 -7.19 -8.12
C ALA A 78 -5.61 -8.50 -7.94
N MET A 79 -6.31 -9.61 -8.06
CA MET A 79 -5.73 -10.94 -8.04
C MET A 79 -6.40 -11.78 -9.12
N ALA A 80 -5.58 -12.54 -9.84
CA ALA A 80 -6.02 -13.54 -10.78
C ALA A 80 -5.24 -14.82 -10.50
N SER A 81 -5.93 -15.93 -10.31
CA SER A 81 -5.28 -17.24 -10.18
C SER A 81 -6.06 -18.31 -10.92
N TYR A 82 -5.32 -19.31 -11.33
CA TYR A 82 -5.91 -20.49 -11.96
C TYR A 82 -5.26 -21.75 -11.41
N ARG A 83 -6.12 -22.70 -11.02
CA ARG A 83 -5.72 -24.03 -10.58
C ARG A 83 -6.06 -25.05 -11.65
N TRP A 84 -5.04 -25.79 -12.08
CA TRP A 84 -5.17 -26.95 -12.97
C TRP A 84 -5.05 -28.21 -12.13
N ASP A 85 -6.14 -28.97 -12.01
CA ASP A 85 -6.11 -30.30 -11.40
C ASP A 85 -5.59 -31.31 -12.43
N ILE A 86 -4.57 -32.07 -12.05
CA ILE A 86 -3.86 -33.01 -12.92
C ILE A 86 -4.42 -34.41 -12.69
N SER A 87 -5.28 -34.89 -13.62
CA SER A 87 -5.80 -36.23 -13.59
C SER A 87 -4.77 -37.24 -14.15
N GLY A 88 -4.69 -38.42 -13.53
CA GLY A 88 -3.84 -39.51 -14.01
C GLY A 88 -2.39 -39.49 -13.55
N SER A 89 -1.90 -38.41 -12.93
CA SER A 89 -0.56 -38.38 -12.33
C SER A 89 -0.59 -38.90 -10.90
N LYS A 90 0.32 -39.85 -10.61
CA LYS A 90 0.52 -40.30 -9.21
C LYS A 90 1.26 -39.29 -8.35
N LEU A 91 2.08 -38.45 -8.95
CA LEU A 91 2.99 -37.55 -8.24
C LEU A 91 2.40 -36.12 -8.16
N LEU A 92 2.15 -35.46 -9.28
CA LEU A 92 1.66 -34.10 -9.36
C LEU A 92 0.12 -34.11 -9.38
N LYS A 93 -0.50 -33.50 -8.37
CA LYS A 93 -1.96 -33.46 -8.20
C LYS A 93 -2.59 -32.22 -8.82
N ALA A 94 -1.92 -31.08 -8.70
CA ALA A 94 -2.38 -29.83 -9.27
C ALA A 94 -1.23 -28.85 -9.48
N VAL A 95 -1.46 -27.89 -10.34
CA VAL A 95 -0.65 -26.68 -10.48
C VAL A 95 -1.55 -25.47 -10.26
N ASP A 96 -1.12 -24.54 -9.45
CA ASP A 96 -1.77 -23.24 -9.25
C ASP A 96 -0.81 -22.14 -9.67
N ALA A 97 -1.28 -21.19 -10.48
CA ALA A 97 -0.51 -20.01 -10.83
C ALA A 97 -1.36 -18.77 -10.61
N GLY A 98 -0.74 -17.72 -10.10
CA GLY A 98 -1.47 -16.49 -9.82
C GLY A 98 -0.61 -15.24 -9.94
N LEU A 99 -1.32 -14.14 -10.20
CA LEU A 99 -0.81 -12.78 -10.23
C LEU A 99 -1.56 -11.97 -9.18
N ASN A 100 -0.86 -11.06 -8.53
CA ASN A 100 -1.45 -10.06 -7.65
C ASN A 100 -0.88 -8.69 -7.97
N LEU A 101 -1.77 -7.70 -8.06
CA LEU A 101 -1.45 -6.30 -8.27
C LEU A 101 -1.97 -5.51 -7.08
N SER A 102 -1.12 -4.72 -6.46
CA SER A 102 -1.51 -3.72 -5.48
C SER A 102 -1.09 -2.33 -5.95
N GLY A 103 -1.97 -1.35 -5.83
CA GLY A 103 -1.70 0.01 -6.23
C GLY A 103 -2.05 0.98 -5.11
N ILE A 104 -1.21 2.00 -4.95
CA ILE A 104 -1.39 3.08 -3.99
C ILE A 104 -1.43 4.39 -4.77
N GLY A 105 -2.50 5.15 -4.58
CA GLY A 105 -2.70 6.46 -5.18
C GLY A 105 -1.75 7.52 -4.61
N LYS A 106 -1.92 8.73 -5.07
CA LYS A 106 -1.10 9.85 -4.59
C LYS A 106 -1.17 9.97 -3.07
N ILE A 107 0.00 10.07 -2.44
CA ILE A 107 0.18 10.31 -1.00
C ILE A 107 0.92 11.61 -0.83
N TYR A 108 0.46 12.46 0.09
CA TYR A 108 1.23 13.59 0.60
C TYR A 108 1.94 13.17 1.88
N TRP A 109 3.15 13.67 2.07
CA TRP A 109 4.00 13.28 3.18
C TRP A 109 4.00 14.31 4.33
N ASP A 110 3.64 15.54 4.02
CA ASP A 110 3.66 16.70 4.90
C ASP A 110 2.31 17.42 4.98
N ASN A 111 2.12 18.26 5.99
CA ASN A 111 0.90 19.03 6.19
C ASN A 111 0.74 20.15 5.15
N GLU A 112 1.85 20.65 4.60
CA GLU A 112 1.91 21.66 3.57
C GLU A 112 1.47 21.13 2.20
N ASN A 113 1.49 19.81 2.01
CA ASN A 113 1.28 19.13 0.73
C ASN A 113 2.34 19.48 -0.35
N LEU A 114 3.53 19.82 0.09
CA LEU A 114 4.66 20.10 -0.81
C LEU A 114 5.34 18.81 -1.27
N GLU A 115 5.50 17.85 -0.36
CA GLU A 115 6.10 16.57 -0.67
C GLU A 115 5.05 15.51 -0.92
N SER A 116 5.17 14.82 -2.04
CA SER A 116 4.20 13.78 -2.40
C SER A 116 4.82 12.66 -3.20
N GLN A 117 4.16 11.53 -3.22
CA GLN A 117 4.44 10.42 -4.11
C GLN A 117 3.25 10.17 -5.03
N SER A 118 3.52 10.13 -6.33
CA SER A 118 2.51 9.78 -7.33
C SER A 118 2.08 8.32 -7.20
N PHE A 119 1.00 7.96 -7.88
CA PHE A 119 0.52 6.58 -7.96
C PHE A 119 1.65 5.62 -8.33
N TYR A 120 1.71 4.50 -7.61
CA TYR A 120 2.55 3.37 -7.97
C TYR A 120 1.82 2.05 -7.79
N SER A 121 2.26 1.02 -8.49
CA SER A 121 1.71 -0.33 -8.35
C SER A 121 2.82 -1.36 -8.25
N LEU A 122 2.54 -2.41 -7.49
CA LEU A 122 3.44 -3.54 -7.23
C LEU A 122 2.81 -4.80 -7.78
N LEU A 123 3.49 -5.48 -8.67
CA LEU A 123 3.07 -6.75 -9.25
C LEU A 123 3.80 -7.89 -8.53
N GLY A 124 3.04 -8.88 -8.09
CA GLY A 124 3.54 -10.15 -7.61
C GLY A 124 3.02 -11.31 -8.45
N ALA A 125 3.72 -12.43 -8.39
CA ALA A 125 3.33 -13.67 -9.06
C ALA A 125 3.71 -14.87 -8.21
N HIS A 126 3.01 -15.97 -8.39
CA HIS A 126 3.40 -17.25 -7.84
C HIS A 126 3.01 -18.40 -8.78
N ILE A 127 3.73 -19.51 -8.63
CA ILE A 127 3.37 -20.80 -9.20
C ILE A 127 3.60 -21.86 -8.14
N THR A 128 2.61 -22.72 -7.92
CA THR A 128 2.63 -23.79 -6.91
C THR A 128 2.42 -25.12 -7.59
N ALA A 129 3.31 -26.08 -7.35
CA ALA A 129 3.14 -27.48 -7.68
C ALA A 129 2.68 -28.25 -6.44
N ASP A 130 1.54 -28.91 -6.52
CA ASP A 130 0.91 -29.66 -5.44
C ASP A 130 1.14 -31.16 -5.66
N PHE A 131 1.94 -31.78 -4.79
CA PHE A 131 2.25 -33.21 -4.80
C PHE A 131 1.45 -34.00 -3.74
N GLY A 132 0.43 -33.37 -3.16
CA GLY A 132 -0.42 -33.95 -2.12
C GLY A 132 0.18 -33.80 -0.72
N LYS A 133 1.32 -34.43 -0.45
CA LYS A 133 2.03 -34.32 0.84
C LYS A 133 3.02 -33.15 0.90
N LEU A 134 3.40 -32.62 -0.24
CA LEU A 134 4.35 -31.53 -0.39
C LEU A 134 3.81 -30.53 -1.40
N ARG A 135 3.88 -29.27 -1.09
CA ARG A 135 3.68 -28.17 -2.04
C ARG A 135 4.96 -27.39 -2.21
N VAL A 136 5.29 -27.09 -3.44
CA VAL A 136 6.44 -26.27 -3.80
C VAL A 136 5.91 -25.02 -4.50
N THR A 137 6.15 -23.86 -3.89
CA THR A 137 5.72 -22.57 -4.44
C THR A 137 6.93 -21.72 -4.77
N ALA A 138 7.10 -21.36 -6.03
CA ALA A 138 7.97 -20.26 -6.44
C ALA A 138 7.15 -18.97 -6.45
N TRP A 139 7.69 -17.90 -5.90
CA TRP A 139 6.99 -16.62 -5.82
C TRP A 139 7.92 -15.44 -6.10
N GLY A 140 7.32 -14.35 -6.58
CA GLY A 140 7.98 -13.06 -6.76
C GLY A 140 7.09 -11.93 -6.21
N LYS A 141 7.70 -10.96 -5.57
CA LYS A 141 7.06 -9.71 -5.11
C LYS A 141 7.76 -8.53 -5.75
N ASN A 142 6.97 -7.51 -6.14
CA ASN A 142 7.46 -6.34 -6.85
C ASN A 142 8.35 -6.75 -8.05
N ILE A 143 7.87 -7.69 -8.86
CA ILE A 143 8.65 -8.34 -9.93
C ILE A 143 9.10 -7.36 -11.03
N LEU A 144 8.47 -6.19 -11.13
CA LEU A 144 8.85 -5.10 -12.02
C LEU A 144 9.88 -4.14 -11.40
N ASP A 145 10.35 -4.43 -10.20
CA ASP A 145 11.31 -3.61 -9.42
C ASP A 145 10.89 -2.14 -9.32
N ARG A 146 9.58 -1.88 -9.15
CA ARG A 146 9.08 -0.52 -9.00
C ARG A 146 9.69 0.15 -7.79
N LYS A 147 10.31 1.30 -7.98
CA LYS A 147 10.83 2.13 -6.89
C LYS A 147 9.70 2.97 -6.31
N TYR A 148 9.61 3.00 -4.99
CA TYR A 148 8.62 3.75 -4.22
C TYR A 148 9.17 4.03 -2.83
N ASN A 149 8.61 5.03 -2.15
CA ASN A 149 8.93 5.33 -0.78
C ASN A 149 7.81 4.87 0.15
N THR A 150 8.16 4.47 1.36
CA THR A 150 7.23 4.01 2.40
C THR A 150 7.07 5.03 3.51
N PHE A 151 8.02 5.92 3.67
CA PHE A 151 8.04 6.91 4.73
C PHE A 151 8.87 8.13 4.33
N TYR A 152 8.54 9.27 4.93
CA TYR A 152 9.24 10.53 4.77
C TYR A 152 9.35 11.22 6.13
N PHE A 153 10.49 11.85 6.40
CA PHE A 153 10.65 12.72 7.54
C PHE A 153 11.71 13.80 7.26
N VAL A 154 11.61 14.88 7.99
CA VAL A 154 12.60 15.97 7.98
C VAL A 154 13.38 15.94 9.28
N SER A 155 14.68 16.06 9.20
CA SER A 155 15.57 16.20 10.36
C SER A 155 16.71 17.16 10.01
N LEU A 156 16.99 18.12 10.88
CA LEU A 156 18.03 19.14 10.67
C LEU A 156 17.90 19.88 9.32
N SER A 157 16.68 20.19 8.91
CA SER A 157 16.32 20.80 7.62
C SER A 157 16.60 19.94 6.38
N GLU A 158 17.02 18.68 6.57
CA GLU A 158 17.23 17.72 5.49
C GLU A 158 16.05 16.77 5.34
N LYS A 159 15.78 16.35 4.09
CA LYS A 159 14.67 15.48 3.73
C LYS A 159 15.14 14.03 3.59
N PHE A 160 14.48 13.13 4.31
CA PHE A 160 14.80 11.72 4.30
C PHE A 160 13.61 10.90 3.82
N PHE A 161 13.86 9.98 2.88
CA PHE A 161 12.90 9.03 2.37
C PHE A 161 13.33 7.60 2.69
N CYS A 162 12.41 6.79 3.15
CA CYS A 162 12.64 5.36 3.32
C CYS A 162 12.15 4.62 2.06
N PRO A 163 13.06 4.04 1.25
CA PRO A 163 12.66 3.30 0.07
C PRO A 163 11.91 2.03 0.44
N GLY A 164 10.93 1.68 -0.38
CA GLY A 164 10.25 0.40 -0.32
C GLY A 164 11.14 -0.73 -0.84
N ALA A 165 10.72 -1.96 -0.54
CA ALA A 165 11.47 -3.14 -0.98
C ALA A 165 11.42 -3.30 -2.50
N GLY A 166 12.57 -3.50 -3.12
CA GLY A 166 12.71 -3.85 -4.53
C GLY A 166 12.16 -5.24 -4.85
N ALA A 167 12.46 -5.74 -6.04
CA ALA A 167 12.07 -7.08 -6.48
C ALA A 167 12.64 -8.15 -5.55
N ARG A 168 11.80 -9.11 -5.15
CA ARG A 168 12.19 -10.25 -4.32
C ARG A 168 11.56 -11.52 -4.86
N PHE A 169 12.32 -12.60 -4.84
CA PHE A 169 11.91 -13.91 -5.31
C PHE A 169 12.25 -14.96 -4.25
N GLY A 170 11.52 -16.04 -4.23
CA GLY A 170 11.79 -17.13 -3.29
C GLY A 170 11.04 -18.39 -3.62
N ILE A 171 11.41 -19.46 -2.91
CA ILE A 171 10.74 -20.74 -2.93
C ILE A 171 10.25 -21.03 -1.51
N LYS A 172 9.04 -21.56 -1.43
CA LYS A 172 8.41 -22.03 -0.18
C LYS A 172 8.08 -23.51 -0.33
N LEU A 173 8.33 -24.28 0.70
CA LEU A 173 7.95 -25.69 0.85
C LEU A 173 6.92 -25.79 1.99
N ASP A 174 5.81 -26.46 1.74
CA ASP A 174 4.73 -26.70 2.69
C ASP A 174 4.39 -28.18 2.78
#